data_06cca816d8d4d3476190f43be538631b
#
_entry.id   06cca816d8d4d3476190f43be538631b
#
_cell.length_a   1.000
_cell.length_b   1.000
_cell.length_c   1.000
_cell.angle_alpha   90.00
_cell.angle_beta   90.00
_cell.angle_gamma   90.00
#
_symmetry.space_group_name_H-M   'P 1'
#
loop_
_entity.id
_entity.type
_entity.pdbx_description
1 polymer ?
#
loop_
_entity_poly.entity_id
_entity_poly.type
_entity_poly.pdbx_seq_one_letter_code
_entity_poly.pdbx_strand_id
1 'polypeptide(L)'
;MAGLPLVGDEFAGYRVRAVLGRGGMSVVYQAENLRLSSVIALKVLAPELASDDVFRARFLEESRIAASLNHPNVIPIYDMGSHDELLYIAMRYVSGTDMRQMIKKRGRILPATALFLIGQAARALDAAHRKGLVHRDVK
;
A
#
# COMPACT_ATOMS: atom_id res chain seq x y z
N MET A 1 2.29 23.10 -8.55
CA MET A 1 2.45 21.86 -7.76
C MET A 1 1.11 21.14 -7.71
N ALA A 2 1.06 19.95 -8.19
CA ALA A 2 -0.14 19.13 -8.05
C ALA A 2 -0.33 18.77 -6.57
N GLY A 3 -1.51 19.07 -6.03
CA GLY A 3 -1.88 18.66 -4.69
C GLY A 3 -2.30 17.19 -4.66
N LEU A 4 -2.33 16.59 -3.46
CA LEU A 4 -2.90 15.25 -3.29
C LEU A 4 -4.38 15.23 -3.70
N PRO A 5 -4.86 14.16 -4.36
CA PRO A 5 -6.25 14.08 -4.81
C PRO A 5 -7.22 14.10 -3.62
N LEU A 6 -8.38 14.71 -3.84
CA LEU A 6 -9.47 14.80 -2.86
C LEU A 6 -10.51 13.71 -3.14
N VAL A 7 -11.37 13.46 -2.13
CA VAL A 7 -12.52 12.57 -2.30
C VAL A 7 -13.45 13.11 -3.40
N GLY A 8 -13.74 12.28 -4.39
CA GLY A 8 -14.50 12.63 -5.58
C GLY A 8 -13.65 12.84 -6.84
N ASP A 9 -12.37 13.15 -6.69
CA ASP A 9 -11.47 13.37 -7.82
C ASP A 9 -11.20 12.07 -8.61
N GLU A 10 -10.90 12.27 -9.88
CA GLU A 10 -10.31 11.22 -10.73
C GLU A 10 -8.79 11.41 -10.78
N PHE A 11 -8.07 10.37 -10.48
CA PHE A 11 -6.61 10.34 -10.47
C PHE A 11 -6.11 9.04 -11.11
N ALA A 12 -5.29 9.16 -12.14
CA ALA A 12 -4.68 8.01 -12.84
C ALA A 12 -5.68 6.92 -13.30
N GLY A 13 -6.93 7.27 -13.61
CA GLY A 13 -7.99 6.32 -13.99
C GLY A 13 -8.73 5.69 -12.81
N TYR A 14 -8.54 6.23 -11.63
CA TYR A 14 -9.21 5.82 -10.39
C TYR A 14 -10.03 6.98 -9.83
N ARG A 15 -11.24 6.69 -9.34
CA ARG A 15 -12.06 7.69 -8.62
C ARG A 15 -11.88 7.51 -7.12
N VAL A 16 -11.38 8.54 -6.46
CA VAL A 16 -11.17 8.55 -5.01
C VAL A 16 -12.49 8.53 -4.27
N ARG A 17 -12.71 7.53 -3.41
CA ARG A 17 -13.96 7.33 -2.67
C ARG A 17 -13.87 7.76 -1.20
N ALA A 18 -12.77 7.41 -0.54
CA ALA A 18 -12.56 7.73 0.87
C ALA A 18 -11.06 7.73 1.21
N VAL A 19 -10.69 8.39 2.28
CA VAL A 19 -9.34 8.28 2.86
C VAL A 19 -9.33 7.09 3.82
N LEU A 20 -8.43 6.12 3.60
CA LEU A 20 -8.21 4.96 4.49
C LEU A 20 -7.17 5.26 5.56
N GLY A 21 -6.16 6.06 5.23
CA GLY A 21 -5.10 6.42 6.17
C GLY A 21 -4.20 7.52 5.63
N ARG A 22 -3.58 8.25 6.54
CA ARG A 22 -2.57 9.28 6.26
C ARG A 22 -1.30 8.98 7.04
N GLY A 23 -0.18 8.95 6.34
CA GLY A 23 1.15 8.87 6.91
C GLY A 23 1.95 10.13 6.61
N GLY A 24 3.16 10.24 7.16
CA GLY A 24 4.03 11.40 6.92
C GLY A 24 4.47 11.53 5.45
N MET A 25 4.50 10.43 4.70
CA MET A 25 5.03 10.39 3.32
C MET A 25 3.99 9.96 2.27
N SER A 26 2.76 9.64 2.67
CA SER A 26 1.73 9.16 1.74
C SER A 26 0.33 9.21 2.32
N VAL A 27 -0.65 9.23 1.42
CA VAL A 27 -2.06 9.02 1.75
C VAL A 27 -2.54 7.77 1.04
N VAL A 28 -3.28 6.93 1.75
CA VAL A 28 -3.93 5.74 1.19
C VAL A 28 -5.42 6.01 1.09
N TYR A 29 -5.96 5.81 -0.10
CA TYR A 29 -7.37 6.00 -0.40
C TYR A 29 -8.05 4.67 -0.72
N GLN A 30 -9.33 4.57 -0.43
CA GLN A 30 -10.21 3.67 -1.13
C GLN A 30 -10.60 4.34 -2.45
N ALA A 31 -10.42 3.66 -3.56
CA ALA A 31 -10.74 4.19 -4.87
C ALA A 31 -11.41 3.12 -5.75
N GLU A 32 -12.09 3.57 -6.78
CA GLU A 32 -12.71 2.73 -7.78
C GLU A 32 -11.91 2.79 -9.08
N ASN A 33 -11.53 1.64 -9.60
CA ASN A 33 -10.98 1.55 -10.94
C ASN A 33 -12.09 1.82 -11.94
N LEU A 34 -12.01 2.92 -12.70
CA LEU A 34 -13.07 3.34 -13.60
C LEU A 34 -13.25 2.44 -14.82
N ARG A 35 -12.24 1.66 -15.18
CA ARG A 35 -12.27 0.72 -16.32
C ARG A 35 -12.85 -0.64 -15.93
N LEU A 36 -12.61 -1.08 -14.70
CA LEU A 36 -13.00 -2.41 -14.21
C LEU A 36 -14.15 -2.34 -13.20
N SER A 37 -14.58 -1.16 -12.79
CA SER A 37 -15.61 -0.93 -11.75
C SER A 37 -15.32 -1.70 -10.46
N SER A 38 -14.04 -1.81 -10.10
CA SER A 38 -13.60 -2.55 -8.93
C SER A 38 -13.00 -1.63 -7.87
N VAL A 39 -13.23 -1.96 -6.61
CA VAL A 39 -12.66 -1.22 -5.47
C VAL A 39 -11.23 -1.65 -5.24
N ILE A 40 -10.33 -0.66 -5.13
CA ILE A 40 -8.90 -0.83 -4.87
C ILE A 40 -8.44 0.08 -3.73
N ALA A 41 -7.25 -0.17 -3.21
CA ALA A 41 -6.53 0.77 -2.37
C ALA A 41 -5.50 1.52 -3.23
N LEU A 42 -5.56 2.85 -3.20
CA LEU A 42 -4.67 3.73 -3.95
C LEU A 42 -3.77 4.47 -2.96
N LYS A 43 -2.49 4.15 -2.96
CA LYS A 43 -1.47 4.85 -2.18
C LYS A 43 -0.85 5.92 -3.06
N VAL A 44 -0.94 7.18 -2.64
CA VAL A 44 -0.34 8.33 -3.33
C VAL A 44 0.73 8.93 -2.40
N LEU A 45 1.92 9.13 -2.95
CA LEU A 45 3.06 9.67 -2.22
C LEU A 45 2.99 11.20 -2.14
N ALA A 46 3.57 11.74 -1.09
CA ALA A 46 3.69 13.18 -0.90
C ALA A 46 4.47 13.81 -2.09
N PRO A 47 4.05 14.99 -2.57
CA PRO A 47 4.66 15.63 -3.76
C PRO A 47 6.18 15.83 -3.63
N GLU A 48 6.65 16.11 -2.42
CA GLU A 48 8.07 16.34 -2.12
C GLU A 48 8.96 15.15 -2.46
N LEU A 49 8.41 13.93 -2.34
CA LEU A 49 9.12 12.69 -2.67
C LEU A 49 9.18 12.45 -4.18
N ALA A 50 8.19 12.89 -4.92
CA ALA A 50 8.13 12.72 -6.36
C ALA A 50 9.07 13.65 -7.12
N SER A 51 9.54 14.73 -6.51
CA SER A 51 10.49 15.68 -7.08
C SER A 51 11.95 15.22 -7.02
N ASP A 52 12.26 14.17 -6.25
CA ASP A 52 13.60 13.57 -6.19
C ASP A 52 13.70 12.42 -7.21
N ASP A 53 14.48 12.63 -8.26
CA ASP A 53 14.64 11.65 -9.35
C ASP A 53 15.25 10.32 -8.87
N VAL A 54 16.17 10.36 -7.89
CA VAL A 54 16.77 9.14 -7.33
C VAL A 54 15.73 8.35 -6.53
N PHE A 55 14.95 9.06 -5.72
CA PHE A 55 13.84 8.45 -4.98
C PHE A 55 12.80 7.86 -5.95
N ARG A 56 12.42 8.60 -6.97
CA ARG A 56 11.46 8.18 -8.00
C ARG A 56 11.89 6.90 -8.71
N ALA A 57 13.14 6.84 -9.17
CA ALA A 57 13.69 5.66 -9.84
C ALA A 57 13.69 4.43 -8.92
N ARG A 58 14.12 4.60 -7.67
CA ARG A 58 14.12 3.55 -6.65
C ARG A 58 12.70 3.07 -6.32
N PHE A 59 11.77 3.99 -6.13
CA PHE A 59 10.36 3.66 -5.85
C PHE A 59 9.75 2.81 -6.97
N LEU A 60 9.95 3.19 -8.22
CA LEU A 60 9.42 2.44 -9.36
C LEU A 60 10.05 1.04 -9.46
N GLU A 61 11.35 0.91 -9.22
CA GLU A 61 12.03 -0.38 -9.25
C GLU A 61 11.61 -1.29 -8.09
N GLU A 62 11.60 -0.79 -6.86
CA GLU A 62 11.14 -1.55 -5.69
C GLU A 62 9.67 -1.96 -5.84
N SER A 63 8.82 -1.07 -6.37
CA SER A 63 7.40 -1.37 -6.64
C SER A 63 7.23 -2.45 -7.71
N ARG A 64 8.07 -2.46 -8.76
CA ARG A 64 8.05 -3.51 -9.79
C ARG A 64 8.42 -4.87 -9.19
N ILE A 65 9.44 -4.93 -8.34
CA ILE A 65 9.82 -6.17 -7.66
C ILE A 65 8.68 -6.61 -6.72
N ALA A 66 8.09 -5.69 -5.95
CA ALA A 66 6.97 -5.97 -5.06
C ALA A 66 5.74 -6.49 -5.82
N ALA A 67 5.44 -5.93 -7.00
CA ALA A 67 4.35 -6.39 -7.87
C ALA A 67 4.57 -7.82 -8.40
N SER A 68 5.82 -8.27 -8.47
CA SER A 68 6.16 -9.66 -8.86
C SER A 68 6.00 -10.69 -7.73
N LEU A 69 5.70 -10.23 -6.50
CA LEU A 69 5.47 -11.14 -5.37
C LEU A 69 4.09 -11.80 -5.50
N ASN A 70 4.10 -13.12 -5.60
CA ASN A 70 2.88 -13.92 -5.54
C ASN A 70 2.91 -14.76 -4.26
N HIS A 71 2.28 -14.24 -3.22
CA HIS A 71 2.25 -14.88 -1.90
C HIS A 71 0.93 -14.57 -1.20
N PRO A 72 0.28 -15.54 -0.54
CA PRO A 72 -1.05 -15.37 0.07
C PRO A 72 -1.11 -14.29 1.16
N ASN A 73 0.02 -13.97 1.80
CA ASN A 73 0.12 -12.96 2.84
C ASN A 73 0.75 -11.64 2.36
N VAL A 74 0.84 -11.43 1.06
CA VAL A 74 1.27 -10.16 0.44
C VAL A 74 0.11 -9.57 -0.35
N ILE A 75 -0.18 -8.29 -0.14
CA ILE A 75 -1.20 -7.57 -0.90
C ILE A 75 -0.72 -7.41 -2.34
N PRO A 76 -1.45 -7.94 -3.35
CA PRO A 76 -1.08 -7.77 -4.74
C PRO A 76 -1.10 -6.30 -5.16
N ILE A 77 -0.07 -5.88 -5.89
CA ILE A 77 -0.03 -4.61 -6.61
C ILE A 77 -0.63 -4.83 -7.98
N TYR A 78 -1.57 -3.99 -8.37
CA TYR A 78 -2.26 -4.06 -9.66
C TYR A 78 -1.67 -3.10 -10.69
N ASP A 79 -1.24 -1.92 -10.22
CA ASP A 79 -0.69 -0.87 -11.07
C ASP A 79 0.19 0.06 -10.23
N MET A 80 1.10 0.74 -10.89
CA MET A 80 1.95 1.74 -10.28
C MET A 80 2.44 2.73 -11.34
N GLY A 81 2.72 3.93 -10.93
CA GLY A 81 3.24 4.92 -11.88
C GLY A 81 3.34 6.32 -11.31
N SER A 82 3.30 7.25 -12.24
CA SER A 82 3.30 8.68 -11.97
C SER A 82 2.13 9.32 -12.72
N HIS A 83 1.40 10.19 -12.04
CA HIS A 83 0.32 10.97 -12.60
C HIS A 83 0.33 12.36 -11.95
N ASP A 84 0.22 13.42 -12.75
CA ASP A 84 0.31 14.81 -12.27
C ASP A 84 1.51 15.04 -11.31
N GLU A 85 2.69 14.54 -11.72
CA GLU A 85 3.93 14.61 -10.94
C GLU A 85 3.90 13.85 -9.59
N LEU A 86 2.81 13.15 -9.26
CA LEU A 86 2.70 12.33 -8.07
C LEU A 86 3.00 10.86 -8.39
N LEU A 87 3.64 10.17 -7.45
CA LEU A 87 3.86 8.73 -7.52
C LEU A 87 2.71 8.00 -6.84
N TYR A 88 2.27 6.87 -7.43
CA TYR A 88 1.18 6.08 -6.87
C TYR A 88 1.40 4.58 -7.01
N ILE A 89 0.74 3.82 -6.14
CA ILE A 89 0.55 2.37 -6.23
C ILE A 89 -0.93 2.07 -6.07
N ALA A 90 -1.49 1.33 -7.01
CA ALA A 90 -2.82 0.73 -6.91
C ALA A 90 -2.68 -0.74 -6.51
N MET A 91 -3.37 -1.14 -5.45
CA MET A 91 -3.25 -2.47 -4.87
C MET A 91 -4.62 -2.99 -4.42
N ARG A 92 -4.69 -4.28 -4.09
CA ARG A 92 -5.91 -4.88 -3.55
C ARG A 92 -6.39 -4.11 -2.32
N TYR A 93 -7.67 -3.73 -2.33
CA TYR A 93 -8.34 -3.28 -1.13
C TYR A 93 -8.65 -4.47 -0.23
N VAL A 94 -8.20 -4.39 1.02
CA VAL A 94 -8.49 -5.39 2.05
C VAL A 94 -9.42 -4.76 3.07
N SER A 95 -10.64 -5.28 3.14
CA SER A 95 -11.59 -4.93 4.19
C SER A 95 -11.22 -5.63 5.49
N GLY A 96 -11.50 -5.00 6.62
CA GLY A 96 -11.24 -5.57 7.93
C GLY A 96 -10.42 -4.65 8.83
N THR A 97 -9.61 -5.24 9.69
CA THR A 97 -8.86 -4.52 10.71
C THR A 97 -7.40 -4.97 10.75
N ASP A 98 -6.52 -4.10 11.14
CA ASP A 98 -5.12 -4.42 11.40
C ASP A 98 -4.91 -4.94 12.83
N MET A 99 -3.71 -5.45 13.12
CA MET A 99 -3.36 -5.98 14.43
C MET A 99 -3.40 -4.92 15.53
N ARG A 100 -3.05 -3.66 15.22
CA ARG A 100 -3.12 -2.55 16.17
C ARG A 100 -4.56 -2.30 16.62
N GLN A 101 -5.50 -2.26 15.68
CA GLN A 101 -6.92 -2.10 15.97
C GLN A 101 -7.48 -3.32 16.71
N MET A 102 -7.02 -4.53 16.38
CA MET A 102 -7.40 -5.75 17.08
C MET A 102 -6.97 -5.68 18.55
N ILE A 103 -5.73 -5.30 18.84
CA ILE A 103 -5.21 -5.12 20.19
C ILE A 103 -6.00 -4.04 20.92
N LYS A 104 -6.25 -2.91 20.28
CA LYS A 104 -7.02 -1.81 20.87
C LYS A 104 -8.44 -2.23 21.27
N LYS A 105 -9.09 -3.06 20.46
CA LYS A 105 -10.46 -3.53 20.72
C LYS A 105 -10.52 -4.67 21.74
N ARG A 106 -9.56 -5.58 21.72
CA ARG A 106 -9.60 -6.82 22.53
C ARG A 106 -8.69 -6.78 23.75
N GLY A 107 -7.81 -5.79 23.86
CA GLY A 107 -6.76 -5.70 24.87
C GLY A 107 -5.63 -6.66 24.60
N ARG A 108 -5.75 -7.90 25.02
CA ARG A 108 -4.73 -8.93 24.80
C ARG A 108 -5.11 -9.85 23.64
N ILE A 109 -4.11 -10.27 22.89
CA ILE A 109 -4.24 -11.34 21.91
C ILE A 109 -3.66 -12.61 22.53
N LEU A 110 -4.36 -13.75 22.40
CA LEU A 110 -3.85 -15.03 22.86
C LEU A 110 -2.52 -15.37 22.17
N PRO A 111 -1.53 -15.93 22.89
CA PRO A 111 -0.23 -16.27 22.32
C PRO A 111 -0.32 -17.12 21.04
N ALA A 112 -1.20 -18.11 21.00
CA ALA A 112 -1.40 -18.95 19.81
C ALA A 112 -1.87 -18.14 18.60
N THR A 113 -2.80 -17.20 18.79
CA THR A 113 -3.29 -16.29 17.73
C THR A 113 -2.17 -15.34 17.28
N ALA A 114 -1.42 -14.79 18.23
CA ALA A 114 -0.30 -13.90 17.92
C ALA A 114 0.78 -14.63 17.08
N LEU A 115 1.17 -15.83 17.48
CA LEU A 115 2.13 -16.66 16.76
C LEU A 115 1.63 -17.01 15.34
N PHE A 116 0.36 -17.33 15.20
CA PHE A 116 -0.24 -17.60 13.89
C PHE A 116 -0.16 -16.39 12.96
N LEU A 117 -0.53 -15.20 13.44
CA LEU A 117 -0.50 -13.96 12.65
C LEU A 117 0.92 -13.52 12.32
N ILE A 118 1.82 -13.52 13.31
CA ILE A 118 3.24 -13.17 13.10
C ILE A 118 3.92 -14.17 12.16
N GLY A 119 3.60 -15.45 12.27
CA GLY A 119 4.13 -16.48 11.37
C GLY A 119 3.74 -16.23 9.89
N GLN A 120 2.52 -15.74 9.63
CA GLN A 120 2.11 -15.36 8.28
C GLN A 120 2.88 -14.13 7.78
N ALA A 121 3.03 -13.11 8.60
CA ALA A 121 3.82 -11.92 8.27
C ALA A 121 5.30 -12.28 8.01
N ALA A 122 5.88 -13.15 8.82
CA ALA A 122 7.26 -13.62 8.62
C ALA A 122 7.44 -14.35 7.29
N ARG A 123 6.50 -15.20 6.89
CA ARG A 123 6.54 -15.86 5.57
C ARG A 123 6.44 -14.88 4.41
N ALA A 124 5.63 -13.84 4.55
CA ALA A 124 5.53 -12.78 3.54
C ALA A 124 6.85 -12.01 3.40
N LEU A 125 7.46 -11.64 4.53
CA LEU A 125 8.77 -10.97 4.55
C LEU A 125 9.88 -11.85 3.97
N ASP A 126 9.88 -13.13 4.29
CA ASP A 126 10.85 -14.09 3.72
C ASP A 126 10.70 -14.21 2.20
N ALA A 127 9.47 -14.23 1.67
CA ALA A 127 9.23 -14.21 0.24
C ALA A 127 9.76 -12.92 -0.43
N ALA A 128 9.63 -11.77 0.23
CA ALA A 128 10.17 -10.50 -0.24
C ALA A 128 11.70 -10.49 -0.21
N HIS A 129 12.30 -10.96 0.89
CA HIS A 129 13.76 -11.05 1.05
C HIS A 129 14.40 -11.92 -0.02
N ARG A 130 13.79 -13.06 -0.38
CA ARG A 130 14.28 -13.91 -1.48
C ARG A 130 14.31 -13.21 -2.84
N LYS A 131 13.54 -12.12 -3.02
CA LYS A 131 13.57 -11.26 -4.21
C LYS A 131 14.42 -10.00 -4.03
N GLY A 132 15.18 -9.91 -2.96
CA GLY A 132 16.05 -8.76 -2.67
C GLY A 132 15.31 -7.54 -2.09
N LEU A 133 14.02 -7.67 -1.75
CA LEU A 133 13.27 -6.59 -1.11
C LEU A 133 13.39 -6.66 0.41
N VAL A 134 13.77 -5.54 1.02
CA VAL A 134 13.76 -5.36 2.47
C VAL A 134 12.69 -4.35 2.83
N HIS A 135 11.80 -4.70 3.76
CA HIS A 135 10.63 -3.87 4.10
C HIS A 135 11.00 -2.54 4.77
N ARG A 136 12.01 -2.52 5.63
CA ARG A 136 12.58 -1.35 6.35
C ARG A 136 11.64 -0.60 7.30
N ASP A 137 10.37 -0.98 7.40
CA ASP A 137 9.36 -0.29 8.23
C ASP A 137 8.34 -1.29 8.82
N VAL A 138 8.84 -2.42 9.36
CA VAL A 138 8.00 -3.40 10.06
C VAL A 138 7.64 -2.85 11.44
N LYS A 139 6.32 -2.69 11.69
CA LYS A 139 5.78 -2.15 12.94
C LYS A 139 4.37 -2.62 13.25
#